data_8d2c2c834afe89c6675dcfc3fe486ffb
#
_entry.id   8d2c2c834afe89c6675dcfc3fe486ffb
#
_cell.length_a   1.000
_cell.length_b   1.000
_cell.length_c   1.000
_cell.angle_alpha   90.00
_cell.angle_beta   90.00
_cell.angle_gamma   90.00
#
_symmetry.space_group_name_H-M   'P 1'
#
loop_
_entity.id
_entity.type
_entity.pdbx_description
1 polymer ?
#
loop_
_entity_poly.entity_id
_entity_poly.type
_entity_poly.pdbx_seq_one_letter_code
_entity_poly.pdbx_strand_id
1 'polypeptide(L)'
;MFINSESSKEILPAVCHALNEISITRGDAEFMCRFDIYVNDVFLTTMQGDGLIISTPTGSTAYNLSSGGSIVHPECDVICLTPISPHSLSFRPVILPKNSILKIIVPTEARIGAWVAFDG
;
A
#
# COMPACT_ATOMS: atom_id res chain seq x y z
N MET A 1 10.00 4.70 1.55
CA MET A 1 9.05 4.59 0.44
C MET A 1 8.87 5.95 -0.21
N PHE A 2 9.00 6.02 -1.52
CA PHE A 2 8.75 7.24 -2.29
C PHE A 2 7.35 7.17 -2.88
N ILE A 3 6.58 8.23 -2.70
CA ILE A 3 5.26 8.38 -3.32
C ILE A 3 5.44 9.33 -4.49
N ASN A 4 5.27 8.81 -5.69
CA ASN A 4 5.37 9.59 -6.92
C ASN A 4 4.01 9.63 -7.61
N SER A 5 3.50 10.82 -7.88
CA SER A 5 2.33 10.98 -8.74
C SER A 5 2.81 11.46 -10.12
N GLU A 6 2.49 10.72 -11.15
CA GLU A 6 2.84 11.08 -12.53
C GLU A 6 2.02 12.24 -13.11
N SER A 7 1.26 12.95 -12.29
CA SER A 7 0.67 14.20 -12.73
C SER A 7 1.72 15.30 -12.71
N SER A 8 1.83 16.02 -13.78
CA SER A 8 2.82 17.05 -14.13
C SER A 8 2.95 18.27 -13.20
N LYS A 9 2.73 18.10 -11.91
CA LYS A 9 3.10 19.04 -10.86
C LYS A 9 4.25 18.43 -10.09
N GLU A 10 5.39 19.09 -10.08
CA GLU A 10 6.51 18.76 -9.20
C GLU A 10 6.01 18.66 -7.77
N ILE A 11 5.76 17.45 -7.31
CA ILE A 11 5.57 17.18 -5.90
C ILE A 11 6.96 16.90 -5.36
N LEU A 12 7.45 17.79 -4.51
CA LEU A 12 8.68 17.56 -3.78
C LEU A 12 8.55 16.23 -3.03
N PRO A 13 9.55 15.34 -3.12
CA PRO A 13 9.50 14.07 -2.40
C PRO A 13 9.41 14.35 -0.91
N ALA A 14 8.29 13.96 -0.30
CA ALA A 14 8.12 13.95 1.13
C ALA A 14 8.65 12.63 1.68
N VAL A 15 9.49 12.69 2.72
CA VAL A 15 9.91 11.52 3.47
C VAL A 15 9.10 11.47 4.76
N CYS A 16 8.32 10.40 4.91
CA CYS A 16 7.53 10.15 6.11
C CYS A 16 7.88 8.79 6.68
N HIS A 17 7.68 8.64 7.99
CA HIS A 17 7.91 7.39 8.69
C HIS A 17 6.62 6.88 9.30
N ALA A 18 6.45 5.58 9.32
CA ALA A 18 5.34 4.92 9.99
C ALA A 18 5.88 3.84 10.92
N LEU A 19 5.30 3.77 12.13
CA LEU A 19 5.60 2.71 13.09
C LEU A 19 4.78 1.45 12.77
N ASN A 20 3.50 1.61 12.49
CA ASN A 20 2.57 0.52 12.24
C ASN A 20 2.36 0.27 10.75
N GLU A 21 1.76 1.24 10.06
CA GLU A 21 1.42 1.07 8.66
C GLU A 21 1.35 2.38 7.88
N ILE A 22 1.47 2.21 6.58
CA ILE A 22 1.08 3.21 5.59
C ILE A 22 -0.15 2.66 4.89
N SER A 23 -1.24 3.39 4.89
CA SER A 23 -2.44 3.02 4.16
C SER A 23 -2.66 3.97 2.98
N ILE A 24 -3.06 3.38 1.86
CA ILE A 24 -3.40 4.11 0.64
C ILE A 24 -4.83 3.73 0.31
N THR A 25 -5.74 4.69 0.38
CA THR A 25 -7.17 4.45 0.24
C THR A 25 -7.81 5.42 -0.74
N ARG A 26 -9.05 5.11 -1.13
CA ARG A 26 -9.86 6.00 -1.96
C ARG A 26 -10.40 7.23 -1.21
N GLY A 27 -10.23 7.29 0.12
CA GLY A 27 -10.87 8.32 0.94
C GLY A 27 -12.40 8.24 0.84
N ASP A 28 -13.06 9.37 0.67
CA ASP A 28 -14.51 9.48 0.53
C ASP A 28 -14.99 9.30 -0.93
N ALA A 29 -14.13 8.89 -1.84
CA ALA A 29 -14.49 8.71 -3.23
C ALA A 29 -15.41 7.51 -3.43
N GLU A 30 -16.38 7.63 -4.34
CA GLU A 30 -17.33 6.56 -4.66
C GLU A 30 -16.71 5.42 -5.48
N PHE A 31 -15.58 5.68 -6.13
CA PHE A 31 -14.94 4.74 -7.04
C PHE A 31 -13.77 4.01 -6.38
N MET A 32 -13.55 2.76 -6.79
CA MET A 32 -12.41 1.97 -6.36
C MET A 32 -11.08 2.61 -6.73
N CYS A 33 -10.08 2.43 -5.87
CA CYS A 33 -8.70 2.67 -6.22
C CYS A 33 -8.18 1.60 -7.18
N ARG A 34 -7.30 2.03 -8.08
CA ARG A 34 -6.48 1.14 -8.89
C ARG A 34 -5.03 1.51 -8.69
N PHE A 35 -4.21 0.52 -8.36
CA PHE A 35 -2.77 0.70 -8.15
C PHE A 35 -2.00 -0.33 -8.95
N ASP A 36 -0.95 0.13 -9.62
CA ASP A 36 0.08 -0.74 -10.16
C ASP A 36 1.21 -0.84 -9.14
N ILE A 37 1.54 -2.05 -8.73
CA ILE A 37 2.49 -2.32 -7.65
C ILE A 37 3.74 -2.95 -8.20
N TYR A 38 4.88 -2.33 -7.89
CA TYR A 38 6.22 -2.81 -8.23
C TYR A 38 7.00 -3.08 -6.95
N VAL A 39 7.76 -4.16 -6.95
CA VAL A 39 8.69 -4.52 -5.87
C VAL A 39 10.08 -4.57 -6.46
N ASN A 40 11.00 -3.74 -5.95
CA ASN A 40 12.38 -3.65 -6.46
C ASN A 40 12.42 -3.51 -7.99
N ASP A 41 11.60 -2.58 -8.54
CA ASP A 41 11.45 -2.29 -9.96
C ASP A 41 10.85 -3.44 -10.81
N VAL A 42 10.36 -4.50 -10.18
CA VAL A 42 9.67 -5.60 -10.85
C VAL A 42 8.16 -5.49 -10.62
N PHE A 43 7.40 -5.51 -11.69
CA PHE A 43 5.94 -5.49 -11.60
C PHE A 43 5.41 -6.71 -10.83
N LEU A 44 4.62 -6.45 -9.79
CA LEU A 44 3.99 -7.51 -9.00
C LEU A 44 2.55 -7.78 -9.46
N THR A 45 1.73 -6.75 -9.43
CA THR A 45 0.30 -6.88 -9.76
C THR A 45 -0.36 -5.51 -9.92
N THR A 46 -1.56 -5.53 -10.48
CA THR A 46 -2.50 -4.41 -10.41
C THR A 46 -3.58 -4.75 -9.40
N MET A 47 -3.78 -3.89 -8.43
CA MET A 47 -4.81 -4.04 -7.41
C MET A 47 -5.97 -3.09 -7.67
N GLN A 48 -7.19 -3.60 -7.55
CA GLN A 48 -8.41 -2.79 -7.53
C GLN A 48 -9.17 -3.11 -6.25
N GLY A 49 -9.61 -2.08 -5.55
CA GLY A 49 -10.32 -2.22 -4.29
C GLY A 49 -10.41 -0.90 -3.53
N ASP A 50 -10.66 -0.99 -2.24
CA ASP A 50 -10.79 0.20 -1.39
C ASP A 50 -9.43 0.78 -0.97
N GLY A 51 -8.38 -0.03 -1.01
CA GLY A 51 -7.06 0.45 -0.64
C GLY A 51 -6.01 -0.64 -0.46
N LEU A 52 -4.87 -0.22 0.04
CA LEU A 52 -3.70 -1.04 0.26
C LEU A 52 -3.04 -0.63 1.57
N ILE A 53 -2.61 -1.60 2.35
CA ILE A 53 -1.88 -1.40 3.60
C ILE A 53 -0.47 -1.96 3.45
N ILE A 54 0.51 -1.17 3.84
CA ILE A 54 1.90 -1.59 3.95
C ILE A 54 2.25 -1.51 5.43
N SER A 55 2.45 -2.65 6.08
CA SER A 55 2.67 -2.68 7.53
C SER A 55 4.02 -3.27 7.91
N THR A 56 4.50 -2.81 9.07
CA THR A 56 5.63 -3.41 9.79
C THR A 56 5.17 -4.65 10.54
N PRO A 57 6.08 -5.49 11.04
CA PRO A 57 5.70 -6.63 11.90
C PRO A 57 4.89 -6.20 13.13
N THR A 58 5.31 -5.16 13.83
CA THR A 58 4.57 -4.65 14.99
C THR A 58 3.22 -4.06 14.59
N GLY A 59 3.13 -3.45 13.42
CA GLY A 59 1.88 -2.95 12.85
C GLY A 59 0.96 -4.03 12.29
N SER A 60 1.44 -5.27 12.17
CA SER A 60 0.63 -6.36 11.62
C SER A 60 -0.62 -6.67 12.44
N THR A 61 -0.61 -6.35 13.73
CA THR A 61 -1.75 -6.51 14.65
C THR A 61 -2.70 -5.29 14.68
N ALA A 62 -2.37 -4.23 13.96
CA ALA A 62 -3.21 -3.03 13.84
C ALA A 62 -4.16 -3.14 12.64
N TYR A 63 -4.18 -2.15 11.76
CA TYR A 63 -5.09 -2.12 10.61
C TYR A 63 -4.91 -3.31 9.65
N ASN A 64 -3.67 -3.78 9.51
CA ASN A 64 -3.37 -5.00 8.74
C ASN A 64 -4.21 -6.21 9.19
N LEU A 65 -4.33 -6.41 10.50
CA LEU A 65 -5.09 -7.54 11.03
C LEU A 65 -6.57 -7.46 10.68
N SER A 66 -7.19 -6.29 10.87
CA SER A 66 -8.61 -6.09 10.56
C SER A 66 -8.90 -6.18 9.06
N SER A 67 -7.91 -6.02 8.22
CA SER A 67 -8.03 -6.18 6.76
C SER A 67 -7.68 -7.59 6.26
N GLY A 68 -7.51 -8.54 7.17
CA GLY A 68 -7.25 -9.94 6.84
C GLY A 68 -5.78 -10.29 6.59
N GLY A 69 -4.85 -9.41 6.94
CA GLY A 69 -3.43 -9.70 6.90
C GLY A 69 -2.98 -10.60 8.03
N SER A 70 -1.81 -11.21 7.85
CA SER A 70 -1.22 -12.12 8.84
C SER A 70 -0.62 -11.37 10.03
N ILE A 71 -0.69 -11.98 11.21
CA ILE A 71 0.09 -11.56 12.37
C ILE A 71 1.55 -11.97 12.13
N VAL A 72 2.46 -11.03 12.31
CA VAL A 72 3.88 -11.25 12.11
C VAL A 72 4.63 -10.98 13.42
N HIS A 73 5.48 -11.94 13.79
CA HIS A 73 6.32 -11.78 14.97
C HIS A 73 7.27 -10.59 14.81
N PRO A 74 7.45 -9.75 15.86
CA PRO A 74 8.30 -8.54 15.76
C PRO A 74 9.74 -8.79 15.34
N GLU A 75 10.29 -9.98 15.56
CA GLU A 75 11.65 -10.33 15.15
C GLU A 75 11.77 -10.74 13.69
N CYS A 76 10.67 -10.87 12.95
CA CYS A 76 10.72 -11.17 11.52
C CYS A 76 11.05 -9.89 10.74
N ASP A 77 12.11 -9.95 9.93
CA ASP A 77 12.56 -8.83 9.09
C ASP A 77 11.77 -8.78 7.77
N VAL A 78 10.50 -8.44 7.87
CA VAL A 78 9.57 -8.42 6.73
C VAL A 78 8.69 -7.16 6.75
N ILE A 79 8.03 -6.91 5.63
CA ILE A 79 6.91 -6.00 5.52
C ILE A 79 5.70 -6.77 4.95
N CYS A 80 4.52 -6.36 5.36
CA CYS A 80 3.26 -6.93 4.90
C CYS A 80 2.59 -6.00 3.91
N LEU A 81 2.12 -6.54 2.81
CA LEU A 81 1.36 -5.85 1.79
C LEU A 81 -0.04 -6.46 1.76
N THR A 82 -1.04 -5.72 2.24
CA THR A 82 -2.40 -6.25 2.45
C THR A 82 -3.42 -5.40 1.72
N PRO A 83 -4.20 -5.99 0.80
CA PRO A 83 -5.26 -5.25 0.12
C PRO A 83 -6.46 -5.02 1.03
N ILE A 84 -7.15 -3.91 0.84
CA ILE A 84 -8.42 -3.60 1.50
C ILE A 84 -9.54 -3.84 0.50
N SER A 85 -10.41 -4.80 0.82
CA SER A 85 -11.57 -5.15 -0.02
C SER A 85 -11.22 -5.30 -1.50
N PRO A 86 -10.25 -6.16 -1.87
CA PRO A 86 -9.84 -6.30 -3.26
C PRO A 86 -10.96 -6.92 -4.10
N HIS A 87 -11.11 -6.44 -5.33
CA HIS A 87 -12.03 -7.01 -6.30
C HIS A 87 -11.44 -8.21 -7.05
N SER A 88 -10.11 -8.34 -7.05
CA SER A 88 -9.45 -9.50 -7.60
C SER A 88 -9.42 -10.65 -6.61
N LEU A 89 -9.90 -11.82 -7.01
CA LEU A 89 -9.80 -13.04 -6.21
C LEU A 89 -8.37 -13.57 -6.11
N SER A 90 -7.48 -13.12 -6.97
CA SER A 90 -6.09 -13.57 -7.02
C SER A 90 -5.15 -12.78 -6.11
N PHE A 91 -5.53 -11.58 -5.69
CA PHE A 91 -4.68 -10.78 -4.80
C PHE A 91 -4.90 -11.18 -3.34
N ARG A 92 -3.86 -11.65 -2.72
CA ARG A 92 -3.80 -12.03 -1.29
C ARG A 92 -2.76 -11.18 -0.58
N PRO A 93 -2.82 -11.09 0.75
CA PRO A 93 -1.72 -10.49 1.52
C PRO A 93 -0.38 -11.13 1.15
N VAL A 94 0.62 -10.28 0.95
CA VAL A 94 1.96 -10.69 0.53
C VAL A 94 2.96 -10.27 1.60
N ILE A 95 3.88 -11.16 1.91
CA ILE A 95 5.00 -10.90 2.82
C ILE A 95 6.25 -10.66 1.98
N LEU A 96 6.92 -9.55 2.22
CA LEU A 96 8.11 -9.13 1.47
C LEU A 96 9.28 -8.92 2.42
N PRO A 97 10.53 -9.06 1.95
CA PRO A 97 11.69 -8.71 2.75
C PRO A 97 11.65 -7.25 3.22
N LYS A 98 12.13 -7.00 4.42
CA LYS A 98 12.17 -5.66 5.05
C LYS A 98 12.79 -4.58 4.16
N ASN A 99 13.80 -4.91 3.40
CA ASN A 99 14.53 -3.97 2.55
C ASN A 99 13.90 -3.81 1.15
N SER A 100 12.69 -4.31 0.92
CA SER A 100 12.00 -4.15 -0.35
C SER A 100 11.65 -2.69 -0.60
N ILE A 101 11.86 -2.25 -1.83
CA ILE A 101 11.44 -0.94 -2.30
C ILE A 101 10.13 -1.12 -3.05
N LEU A 102 9.06 -0.57 -2.49
CA LEU A 102 7.75 -0.61 -3.11
C LEU A 102 7.52 0.67 -3.90
N LYS A 103 7.09 0.50 -5.14
CA LYS A 103 6.62 1.58 -5.99
C LYS A 103 5.15 1.33 -6.30
N ILE A 104 4.31 2.27 -5.91
CA ILE A 104 2.87 2.19 -6.11
C ILE A 104 2.46 3.35 -7.00
N ILE A 105 1.91 3.01 -8.16
CA ILE A 105 1.51 3.98 -9.16
C ILE A 105 -0.01 4.00 -9.24
N VAL A 106 -0.57 5.21 -9.08
CA VAL A 106 -1.96 5.49 -9.41
C VAL A 106 -1.98 5.91 -10.87
N PRO A 107 -2.62 5.15 -11.78
CA PRO A 107 -2.67 5.51 -13.18
C PRO A 107 -3.30 6.90 -13.37
N THR A 108 -2.78 7.68 -14.30
CA THR A 108 -3.30 9.03 -14.62
C THR A 108 -4.72 9.00 -15.14
N GLU A 109 -5.17 7.87 -15.65
CA GLU A 109 -6.55 7.62 -16.10
C GLU A 109 -7.52 7.37 -14.94
N ALA A 110 -7.00 7.14 -13.73
CA ALA A 110 -7.84 7.04 -12.55
C ALA A 110 -8.50 8.40 -12.30
N ARG A 111 -9.81 8.42 -12.26
CA ARG A 111 -10.61 9.65 -12.09
C ARG A 111 -10.41 10.31 -10.74
N ILE A 112 -9.74 9.64 -9.80
CA ILE A 112 -9.65 10.04 -8.40
C ILE A 112 -8.26 9.71 -7.88
N GLY A 113 -7.65 10.68 -7.17
CA GLY A 113 -6.42 10.47 -6.44
C GLY A 113 -6.60 9.52 -5.25
N ALA A 114 -5.50 9.04 -4.74
CA ALA A 114 -5.48 8.20 -3.54
C ALA A 114 -5.10 9.05 -2.32
N TRP A 115 -5.64 8.67 -1.17
CA TRP A 115 -5.29 9.23 0.12
C TRP A 115 -4.23 8.37 0.78
N VAL A 116 -3.20 8.99 1.32
CA VAL A 116 -2.12 8.31 2.03
C VAL A 116 -2.13 8.72 3.48
N ALA A 117 -2.18 7.74 4.38
CA ALA A 117 -2.12 7.96 5.81
C ALA A 117 -0.97 7.15 6.43
N PHE A 118 -0.34 7.72 7.44
CA PHE A 118 0.75 7.12 8.20
C PHE A 118 0.28 6.92 9.64
N ASP A 119 0.20 5.65 10.08
CA ASP A 119 -0.28 5.27 11.42
C ASP A 119 -1.69 5.78 11.77
N GLY A 120 -2.52 5.83 10.77
CA GLY A 120 -3.92 6.25 10.94
C GLY A 120 -4.26 7.64 10.50
#